data_eb066169fbcefc5330e05c9ea9f16632
#
_entry.id   eb066169fbcefc5330e05c9ea9f16632
#
_cell.length_a   1.000
_cell.length_b   1.000
_cell.length_c   1.000
_cell.angle_alpha   90.00
_cell.angle_beta   90.00
_cell.angle_gamma   90.00
#
_symmetry.space_group_name_H-M   'P 1'
#
loop_
_entity.id
_entity.type
_entity.pdbx_description
1 polymer ?
#
loop_
_entity_poly.entity_id
_entity_poly.type
_entity_poly.pdbx_seq_one_letter_code
_entity_poly.pdbx_strand_id
1 'polypeptide(L)'
;ILRLFALEDYFDREETQVLNAVPTAEGAVQRAMEATDGVLLGAKCLVVGYGRIGKVLCHRLAGLGAHVTAAARRYSQLAWAKAFGCEALPMEALGDGLGTYDVIFNTVPAPVLDRALLARTGTDCVLLELASPPGGIDGEAARDLGRRLIPAPGLPGQVAPRTAAAILLDSIYHILEERGVPI
;
A
#
# COMPACT_ATOMS: atom_id res chain seq x y z
N ILE A 1 30.31 15.09 -14.41
CA ILE A 1 29.54 14.70 -15.61
C ILE A 1 28.06 14.99 -15.40
N LEU A 2 27.49 14.69 -14.23
CA LEU A 2 26.07 14.92 -13.92
C LEU A 2 25.61 16.40 -13.94
N ARG A 3 26.53 17.37 -13.94
CA ARG A 3 26.21 18.82 -14.06
C ARG A 3 25.99 19.29 -15.49
N LEU A 4 26.27 18.46 -16.50
CA LEU A 4 26.12 18.81 -17.91
C LEU A 4 24.74 18.42 -18.50
N PHE A 5 23.97 17.60 -17.79
CA PHE A 5 22.64 17.14 -18.21
C PHE A 5 21.62 17.43 -17.14
N ALA A 6 20.49 18.01 -17.50
CA ALA A 6 19.33 18.09 -16.64
C ALA A 6 18.67 16.71 -16.63
N LEU A 7 18.84 15.98 -15.53
CA LEU A 7 18.15 14.71 -15.31
C LEU A 7 16.92 14.98 -14.45
N GLU A 8 15.79 14.47 -14.87
CA GLU A 8 14.55 14.46 -14.11
C GLU A 8 14.05 13.04 -13.95
N ASP A 9 13.68 12.70 -12.72
CA ASP A 9 13.04 11.44 -12.42
C ASP A 9 11.52 11.65 -12.42
N TYR A 10 10.84 11.04 -13.38
CA TYR A 10 9.38 11.11 -13.46
C TYR A 10 8.69 10.48 -12.23
N PHE A 11 9.39 9.61 -11.49
CA PHE A 11 8.88 9.07 -10.23
C PHE A 11 8.95 10.05 -9.05
N ASP A 12 9.73 11.12 -9.13
CA ASP A 12 9.75 12.16 -8.09
C ASP A 12 8.50 13.06 -8.13
N ARG A 13 7.74 13.00 -9.23
CA ARG A 13 6.52 13.81 -9.39
C ARG A 13 5.37 13.26 -8.57
N GLU A 14 4.74 14.15 -7.79
CA GLU A 14 3.63 13.79 -6.89
C GLU A 14 2.44 13.22 -7.66
N GLU A 15 2.07 13.83 -8.79
CA GLU A 15 0.97 13.36 -9.62
C GLU A 15 1.21 11.95 -10.15
N THR A 16 2.43 11.61 -10.56
CA THR A 16 2.81 10.27 -11.01
C THR A 16 2.65 9.27 -9.88
N GLN A 17 3.16 9.60 -8.69
CA GLN A 17 3.09 8.72 -7.53
C GLN A 17 1.64 8.53 -7.03
N VAL A 18 0.82 9.58 -7.09
CA VAL A 18 -0.61 9.51 -6.70
C VAL A 18 -1.38 8.64 -7.70
N LEU A 19 -1.22 8.86 -9.01
CA LEU A 19 -1.90 8.07 -10.02
C LEU A 19 -1.44 6.62 -10.02
N ASN A 20 -0.15 6.36 -9.82
CA ASN A 20 0.40 5.01 -9.73
C ASN A 20 -0.04 4.24 -8.48
N ALA A 21 -0.52 4.94 -7.44
CA ALA A 21 -1.14 4.32 -6.28
C ALA A 21 -2.47 3.62 -6.62
N VAL A 22 -3.15 4.02 -7.70
CA VAL A 22 -4.43 3.41 -8.12
C VAL A 22 -4.23 1.96 -8.57
N PRO A 23 -3.43 1.65 -9.61
CA PRO A 23 -3.19 0.27 -10.01
C PRO A 23 -2.47 -0.54 -8.92
N THR A 24 -1.67 0.10 -8.05
CA THR A 24 -1.08 -0.57 -6.89
C THR A 24 -2.16 -1.05 -5.93
N ALA A 25 -3.12 -0.20 -5.57
CA ALA A 25 -4.19 -0.54 -4.64
C ALA A 25 -5.14 -1.61 -5.23
N GLU A 26 -5.48 -1.51 -6.51
CA GLU A 26 -6.33 -2.49 -7.18
C GLU A 26 -5.64 -3.85 -7.29
N GLY A 27 -4.34 -3.87 -7.60
CA GLY A 27 -3.54 -5.09 -7.57
C GLY A 27 -3.42 -5.69 -6.16
N ALA A 28 -3.32 -4.87 -5.12
CA ALA A 28 -3.32 -5.34 -3.75
C ALA A 28 -4.66 -6.00 -3.37
N VAL A 29 -5.78 -5.42 -3.79
CA VAL A 29 -7.12 -6.03 -3.63
C VAL A 29 -7.21 -7.37 -4.37
N GLN A 30 -6.76 -7.42 -5.63
CA GLN A 30 -6.71 -8.66 -6.40
C GLN A 30 -5.91 -9.74 -5.67
N ARG A 31 -4.70 -9.42 -5.19
CA ARG A 31 -3.86 -10.38 -4.44
C ARG A 31 -4.51 -10.85 -3.15
N ALA A 32 -5.22 -9.95 -2.44
CA ALA A 32 -5.96 -10.34 -1.26
C ALA A 32 -7.09 -11.32 -1.59
N MET A 33 -7.89 -11.04 -2.63
CA MET A 33 -8.97 -11.93 -3.08
C MET A 33 -8.46 -13.30 -3.55
N GLU A 34 -7.31 -13.35 -4.23
CA GLU A 34 -6.66 -14.61 -4.64
C GLU A 34 -6.13 -15.42 -3.46
N ALA A 35 -5.83 -14.73 -2.35
CA ALA A 35 -5.20 -15.33 -1.18
C ALA A 35 -6.18 -15.66 -0.06
N THR A 36 -7.38 -15.14 -0.07
CA THR A 36 -8.41 -15.43 0.94
C THR A 36 -9.38 -16.48 0.39
N ASP A 37 -9.90 -17.35 1.28
CA ASP A 37 -10.94 -18.31 0.92
C ASP A 37 -12.35 -17.70 1.01
N GLY A 38 -12.45 -16.42 1.36
CA GLY A 38 -13.70 -15.69 1.55
C GLY A 38 -13.80 -14.43 0.67
N VAL A 39 -14.91 -13.73 0.83
CA VAL A 39 -15.13 -12.42 0.17
C VAL A 39 -14.60 -11.28 1.04
N LEU A 40 -14.31 -10.14 0.42
CA LEU A 40 -13.89 -8.94 1.17
C LEU A 40 -15.05 -8.19 1.81
N LEU A 41 -16.30 -8.46 1.41
CA LEU A 41 -17.48 -7.90 2.06
C LEU A 41 -17.53 -8.35 3.54
N GLY A 42 -17.49 -7.39 4.46
CA GLY A 42 -17.46 -7.64 5.91
C GLY A 42 -16.10 -8.10 6.46
N ALA A 43 -15.09 -8.34 5.62
CA ALA A 43 -13.75 -8.71 6.07
C ALA A 43 -13.10 -7.56 6.85
N LYS A 44 -12.37 -7.89 7.91
CA LYS A 44 -11.60 -6.92 8.69
C LYS A 44 -10.22 -6.71 8.06
N CYS A 45 -10.02 -5.57 7.44
CA CYS A 45 -8.80 -5.21 6.75
C CYS A 45 -8.01 -4.14 7.51
N LEU A 46 -6.75 -4.40 7.80
CA LEU A 46 -5.83 -3.41 8.34
C LEU A 46 -4.90 -2.90 7.24
N VAL A 47 -4.84 -1.58 7.06
CA VAL A 47 -3.88 -0.93 6.17
C VAL A 47 -2.85 -0.20 7.03
N VAL A 48 -1.63 -0.70 7.06
CA VAL A 48 -0.50 -0.09 7.77
C VAL A 48 0.14 0.95 6.86
N GLY A 49 0.01 2.22 7.25
CA GLY A 49 0.38 3.39 6.46
C GLY A 49 -0.82 4.04 5.77
N TYR A 50 -0.94 5.37 5.93
CA TYR A 50 -1.98 6.18 5.29
C TYR A 50 -1.37 7.26 4.41
N GLY A 51 -0.44 6.79 3.54
CA GLY A 51 0.17 7.57 2.46
C GLY A 51 -0.66 7.51 1.17
N ARG A 52 -0.04 7.71 0.02
CA ARG A 52 -0.71 7.68 -1.31
C ARG A 52 -1.41 6.34 -1.55
N ILE A 53 -0.66 5.24 -1.46
CA ILE A 53 -1.19 3.88 -1.64
C ILE A 53 -2.25 3.57 -0.57
N GLY A 54 -1.94 3.81 0.72
CA GLY A 54 -2.86 3.50 1.81
C GLY A 54 -4.21 4.20 1.70
N LYS A 55 -4.25 5.47 1.29
CA LYS A 55 -5.49 6.22 1.06
C LYS A 55 -6.36 5.59 -0.03
N VAL A 56 -5.77 5.31 -1.20
CA VAL A 56 -6.48 4.70 -2.32
C VAL A 56 -6.96 3.29 -1.94
N LEU A 57 -6.11 2.50 -1.30
CA LEU A 57 -6.44 1.14 -0.88
C LEU A 57 -7.59 1.11 0.12
N CYS A 58 -7.55 1.95 1.15
CA CYS A 58 -8.66 2.07 2.12
C CYS A 58 -9.98 2.39 1.42
N HIS A 59 -9.96 3.33 0.47
CA HIS A 59 -11.15 3.70 -0.30
C HIS A 59 -11.66 2.52 -1.15
N ARG A 60 -10.79 1.75 -1.80
CA ARG A 60 -11.18 0.57 -2.58
C ARG A 60 -11.78 -0.53 -1.70
N LEU A 61 -11.13 -0.85 -0.58
CA LEU A 61 -11.61 -1.85 0.38
C LEU A 61 -12.97 -1.47 0.99
N ALA A 62 -13.13 -0.20 1.38
CA ALA A 62 -14.42 0.30 1.87
C ALA A 62 -15.51 0.21 0.80
N GLY A 63 -15.19 0.51 -0.46
CA GLY A 63 -16.11 0.34 -1.59
C GLY A 63 -16.56 -1.10 -1.85
N LEU A 64 -15.75 -2.08 -1.44
CA LEU A 64 -16.09 -3.51 -1.46
C LEU A 64 -16.83 -3.96 -0.19
N GLY A 65 -17.11 -3.04 0.74
CA GLY A 65 -17.84 -3.33 1.98
C GLY A 65 -16.98 -3.97 3.07
N ALA A 66 -15.65 -3.87 2.99
CA ALA A 66 -14.78 -4.32 4.07
C ALA A 66 -14.80 -3.36 5.28
N HIS A 67 -14.55 -3.87 6.46
CA HIS A 67 -14.28 -3.07 7.66
C HIS A 67 -12.81 -2.66 7.66
N VAL A 68 -12.54 -1.39 7.36
CA VAL A 68 -11.19 -0.91 7.14
C VAL A 68 -10.66 -0.13 8.32
N THR A 69 -9.55 -0.59 8.89
CA THR A 69 -8.75 0.13 9.86
C THR A 69 -7.47 0.65 9.19
N ALA A 70 -7.18 1.94 9.34
CA ALA A 70 -5.96 2.56 8.83
C ALA A 70 -5.02 2.91 9.98
N ALA A 71 -3.83 2.30 10.00
CA ALA A 71 -2.80 2.61 10.98
C ALA A 71 -1.87 3.71 10.46
N ALA A 72 -1.63 4.76 11.25
CA ALA A 72 -0.77 5.87 10.86
C ALA A 72 -0.07 6.52 12.06
N ARG A 73 1.08 7.20 11.77
CA ARG A 73 1.86 7.92 12.79
C ARG A 73 1.36 9.34 13.04
N ARG A 74 0.89 10.02 11.99
CA ARG A 74 0.55 11.45 12.05
C ARG A 74 -0.93 11.63 12.38
N TYR A 75 -1.25 12.48 13.34
CA TYR A 75 -2.63 12.83 13.67
C TYR A 75 -3.43 13.34 12.47
N SER A 76 -2.80 14.06 11.54
CA SER A 76 -3.45 14.51 10.30
C SER A 76 -3.88 13.33 9.41
N GLN A 77 -3.06 12.28 9.33
CA GLN A 77 -3.41 11.05 8.59
C GLN A 77 -4.57 10.30 9.26
N LEU A 78 -4.54 10.20 10.59
CA LEU A 78 -5.62 9.59 11.37
C LEU A 78 -6.94 10.37 11.22
N ALA A 79 -6.87 11.70 11.21
CA ALA A 79 -8.04 12.56 10.97
C ALA A 79 -8.62 12.33 9.57
N TRP A 80 -7.78 12.26 8.52
CA TRP A 80 -8.21 11.95 7.17
C TRP A 80 -8.81 10.54 7.06
N ALA A 81 -8.22 9.53 7.71
CA ALA A 81 -8.77 8.18 7.73
C ALA A 81 -10.20 8.17 8.30
N LYS A 82 -10.42 8.85 9.43
CA LYS A 82 -11.76 9.01 10.03
C LYS A 82 -12.73 9.75 9.11
N ALA A 83 -12.28 10.84 8.49
CA ALA A 83 -13.12 11.65 7.59
C ALA A 83 -13.60 10.84 6.38
N PHE A 84 -12.81 9.84 5.94
CA PHE A 84 -13.17 8.92 4.85
C PHE A 84 -13.79 7.59 5.33
N GLY A 85 -14.27 7.52 6.57
CA GLY A 85 -15.04 6.40 7.08
C GLY A 85 -14.24 5.17 7.51
N CYS A 86 -12.90 5.30 7.63
CA CYS A 86 -12.07 4.23 8.16
C CYS A 86 -11.95 4.35 9.69
N GLU A 87 -11.80 3.22 10.37
CA GLU A 87 -11.23 3.22 11.71
C GLU A 87 -9.80 3.75 11.67
N ALA A 88 -9.42 4.62 12.61
CA ALA A 88 -8.10 5.19 12.67
C ALA A 88 -7.34 4.66 13.87
N LEU A 89 -6.23 3.96 13.62
CA LEU A 89 -5.39 3.34 14.62
C LEU A 89 -4.04 4.09 14.72
N PRO A 90 -3.68 4.66 15.87
CA PRO A 90 -2.32 5.16 16.07
C PRO A 90 -1.30 4.03 15.90
N MET A 91 -0.14 4.34 15.30
CA MET A 91 0.89 3.32 15.04
C MET A 91 1.40 2.66 16.34
N GLU A 92 1.39 3.40 17.44
CA GLU A 92 1.79 2.92 18.76
C GLU A 92 0.84 1.84 19.31
N ALA A 93 -0.42 1.83 18.83
CA ALA A 93 -1.44 0.86 19.19
C ALA A 93 -1.54 -0.30 18.16
N LEU A 94 -0.60 -0.39 17.22
CA LEU A 94 -0.65 -1.39 16.13
C LEU A 94 -0.78 -2.83 16.64
N GLY A 95 -0.24 -3.11 17.83
CA GLY A 95 -0.36 -4.41 18.46
C GLY A 95 -1.76 -4.78 18.94
N ASP A 96 -2.67 -3.82 19.06
CA ASP A 96 -3.99 -4.08 19.63
C ASP A 96 -4.90 -4.71 18.56
N GLY A 97 -5.47 -5.86 18.90
CA GLY A 97 -6.43 -6.53 18.03
C GLY A 97 -5.86 -7.18 16.76
N LEU A 98 -4.54 -7.31 16.58
CA LEU A 98 -3.95 -7.90 15.37
C LEU A 98 -4.50 -9.29 15.02
N GLY A 99 -4.89 -10.07 16.00
CA GLY A 99 -5.49 -11.40 15.80
C GLY A 99 -6.91 -11.39 15.21
N THR A 100 -7.52 -10.22 15.06
CA THR A 100 -8.90 -10.10 14.56
C THR A 100 -8.99 -9.74 13.08
N TYR A 101 -7.86 -9.40 12.43
CA TYR A 101 -7.85 -9.03 11.02
C TYR A 101 -7.74 -10.25 10.11
N ASP A 102 -8.52 -10.23 9.05
CA ASP A 102 -8.48 -11.23 7.98
C ASP A 102 -7.35 -10.94 7.00
N VAL A 103 -7.12 -9.65 6.72
CA VAL A 103 -6.05 -9.21 5.81
C VAL A 103 -5.33 -7.99 6.39
N ILE A 104 -4.01 -8.02 6.34
CA ILE A 104 -3.14 -6.89 6.72
C ILE A 104 -2.30 -6.48 5.51
N PHE A 105 -2.42 -5.22 5.11
CA PHE A 105 -1.64 -4.63 4.02
C PHE A 105 -0.59 -3.70 4.60
N ASN A 106 0.68 -3.93 4.32
CA ASN A 106 1.74 -2.98 4.68
C ASN A 106 2.11 -2.09 3.50
N THR A 107 2.08 -0.77 3.71
CA THR A 107 2.52 0.25 2.74
C THR A 107 3.71 1.08 3.25
N VAL A 108 4.27 0.72 4.41
CA VAL A 108 5.36 1.46 5.06
C VAL A 108 6.71 0.81 4.74
N PRO A 109 7.65 1.51 4.08
CA PRO A 109 8.97 0.97 3.72
C PRO A 109 9.98 1.06 4.88
N ALA A 110 9.54 0.70 6.09
CA ALA A 110 10.36 0.66 7.29
C ALA A 110 9.82 -0.42 8.23
N PRO A 111 10.65 -1.07 9.06
CA PRO A 111 10.20 -2.13 9.96
C PRO A 111 9.05 -1.69 10.86
N VAL A 112 7.89 -2.33 10.71
CA VAL A 112 6.65 -2.02 11.47
C VAL A 112 5.95 -3.26 12.00
N LEU A 113 6.11 -4.42 11.36
CA LEU A 113 5.56 -5.70 11.80
C LEU A 113 6.71 -6.66 12.09
N ASP A 114 7.24 -6.55 13.29
CA ASP A 114 8.28 -7.41 13.81
C ASP A 114 7.74 -8.78 14.28
N ARG A 115 8.64 -9.67 14.72
CA ARG A 115 8.30 -11.00 15.22
C ARG A 115 7.25 -10.96 16.35
N ALA A 116 7.34 -9.98 17.25
CA ALA A 116 6.43 -9.89 18.38
C ALA A 116 5.01 -9.53 17.96
N LEU A 117 4.87 -8.60 17.00
CA LEU A 117 3.58 -8.23 16.41
C LEU A 117 3.04 -9.34 15.50
N LEU A 118 3.89 -9.99 14.69
CA LEU A 118 3.49 -11.09 13.84
C LEU A 118 2.99 -12.30 14.62
N ALA A 119 3.55 -12.56 15.80
CA ALA A 119 3.06 -13.62 16.68
C ALA A 119 1.62 -13.38 17.17
N ARG A 120 1.15 -12.13 17.15
CA ARG A 120 -0.20 -11.72 17.56
C ARG A 120 -1.24 -11.73 16.44
N THR A 121 -0.80 -11.90 15.18
CA THR A 121 -1.75 -12.03 14.04
C THR A 121 -2.42 -13.39 14.05
N GLY A 122 -3.62 -13.48 13.47
CA GLY A 122 -4.29 -14.77 13.25
C GLY A 122 -3.47 -15.69 12.35
N THR A 123 -3.60 -17.00 12.51
CA THR A 123 -2.91 -17.98 11.66
C THR A 123 -3.39 -17.93 10.21
N ASP A 124 -4.66 -17.62 10.01
CA ASP A 124 -5.29 -17.55 8.69
C ASP A 124 -5.22 -16.14 8.07
N CYS A 125 -4.69 -15.16 8.84
CA CYS A 125 -4.54 -13.80 8.37
C CYS A 125 -3.57 -13.73 7.19
N VAL A 126 -4.01 -13.10 6.10
CA VAL A 126 -3.16 -12.84 4.93
C VAL A 126 -2.40 -11.54 5.12
N LEU A 127 -1.08 -11.60 5.03
CA LEU A 127 -0.20 -10.44 5.10
C LEU A 127 0.27 -10.07 3.69
N LEU A 128 0.04 -8.83 3.23
CA LEU A 128 0.54 -8.34 1.95
C LEU A 128 1.59 -7.24 2.17
N GLU A 129 2.78 -7.47 1.63
CA GLU A 129 3.85 -6.47 1.63
C GLU A 129 3.82 -5.68 0.33
N LEU A 130 3.35 -4.43 0.39
CA LEU A 130 3.23 -3.52 -0.76
C LEU A 130 4.37 -2.48 -0.79
N ALA A 131 5.07 -2.32 0.31
CA ALA A 131 6.14 -1.34 0.40
C ALA A 131 7.36 -1.77 -0.41
N SER A 132 8.09 -0.76 -0.91
CA SER A 132 9.38 -0.99 -1.55
C SER A 132 10.41 -1.56 -0.56
N PRO A 133 11.42 -2.30 -1.03
CA PRO A 133 12.49 -2.77 -0.16
C PRO A 133 13.09 -1.65 0.71
N PRO A 134 13.40 -1.95 1.98
CA PRO A 134 13.45 -3.28 2.60
C PRO A 134 12.09 -3.85 3.02
N GLY A 135 10.98 -3.12 2.84
CA GLY A 135 9.67 -3.51 3.33
C GLY A 135 9.49 -3.19 4.81
N GLY A 136 8.36 -3.58 5.37
CA GLY A 136 8.03 -3.31 6.77
C GLY A 136 7.62 -4.55 7.56
N ILE A 137 7.44 -5.70 6.88
CA ILE A 137 7.10 -6.98 7.51
C ILE A 137 8.38 -7.81 7.63
N ASP A 138 8.67 -8.32 8.81
CA ASP A 138 9.77 -9.26 9.03
C ASP A 138 9.46 -10.61 8.36
N GLY A 139 10.01 -10.81 7.16
CA GLY A 139 9.75 -11.99 6.33
C GLY A 139 10.33 -13.29 6.91
N GLU A 140 11.43 -13.23 7.68
CA GLU A 140 11.99 -14.40 8.37
C GLU A 140 11.08 -14.80 9.53
N ALA A 141 10.69 -13.85 10.34
CA ALA A 141 9.76 -14.08 11.44
C ALA A 141 8.41 -14.59 10.95
N ALA A 142 7.87 -14.04 9.85
CA ALA A 142 6.63 -14.50 9.25
C ALA A 142 6.71 -15.97 8.84
N ARG A 143 7.82 -16.37 8.20
CA ARG A 143 8.07 -17.77 7.80
C ARG A 143 8.17 -18.70 9.01
N ASP A 144 8.97 -18.33 10.01
CA ASP A 144 9.16 -19.12 11.22
C ASP A 144 7.86 -19.32 12.02
N LEU A 145 7.00 -18.30 12.01
CA LEU A 145 5.70 -18.32 12.69
C LEU A 145 4.59 -18.97 11.84
N GLY A 146 4.91 -19.44 10.62
CA GLY A 146 3.93 -20.01 9.70
C GLY A 146 2.87 -19.01 9.23
N ARG A 147 3.21 -17.69 9.16
CA ARG A 147 2.29 -16.64 8.68
C ARG A 147 2.28 -16.59 7.17
N ARG A 148 1.10 -16.36 6.60
CA ARG A 148 0.91 -16.27 5.15
C ARG A 148 1.30 -14.87 4.65
N LEU A 149 2.59 -14.69 4.35
CA LEU A 149 3.12 -13.44 3.80
C LEU A 149 3.22 -13.51 2.27
N ILE A 150 2.67 -12.51 1.60
CA ILE A 150 2.70 -12.35 0.15
C ILE A 150 3.43 -11.06 -0.18
N PRO A 151 4.67 -11.13 -0.67
CA PRO A 151 5.33 -9.98 -1.26
C PRO A 151 4.64 -9.58 -2.57
N ALA A 152 4.33 -8.30 -2.71
CA ALA A 152 3.60 -7.78 -3.87
C ALA A 152 4.31 -6.55 -4.48
N PRO A 153 5.58 -6.69 -4.92
CA PRO A 153 6.30 -5.59 -5.56
C PRO A 153 5.81 -5.37 -6.99
N GLY A 154 5.87 -4.13 -7.48
CA GLY A 154 5.66 -3.83 -8.90
C GLY A 154 4.25 -4.11 -9.42
N LEU A 155 3.23 -4.07 -8.57
CA LEU A 155 1.84 -4.36 -8.93
C LEU A 155 1.34 -3.60 -10.17
N PRO A 156 1.58 -2.29 -10.37
CA PRO A 156 1.08 -1.59 -11.55
C PRO A 156 1.43 -2.26 -12.86
N GLY A 157 2.69 -2.66 -13.02
CA GLY A 157 3.15 -3.35 -14.24
C GLY A 157 2.62 -4.77 -14.38
N GLN A 158 2.24 -5.43 -13.29
CA GLN A 158 1.72 -6.80 -13.31
C GLN A 158 0.22 -6.85 -13.61
N VAL A 159 -0.57 -5.98 -12.97
CA VAL A 159 -2.04 -6.06 -13.02
C VAL A 159 -2.67 -5.09 -14.01
N ALA A 160 -2.02 -3.95 -14.29
CA ALA A 160 -2.54 -2.89 -15.16
C ALA A 160 -1.42 -2.23 -16.01
N PRO A 161 -0.68 -2.98 -16.84
CA PRO A 161 0.50 -2.46 -17.54
C PRO A 161 0.17 -1.30 -18.49
N ARG A 162 -0.99 -1.31 -19.14
CA ARG A 162 -1.44 -0.20 -20.01
C ARG A 162 -1.67 1.09 -19.23
N THR A 163 -2.32 1.00 -18.08
CA THR A 163 -2.57 2.15 -17.20
C THR A 163 -1.26 2.68 -16.64
N ALA A 164 -0.39 1.79 -16.16
CA ALA A 164 0.92 2.17 -15.65
C ALA A 164 1.77 2.88 -16.72
N ALA A 165 1.78 2.36 -17.95
CA ALA A 165 2.50 2.98 -19.07
C ALA A 165 1.92 4.37 -19.43
N ALA A 166 0.60 4.53 -19.45
CA ALA A 166 -0.04 5.81 -19.72
C ALA A 166 0.33 6.87 -18.67
N ILE A 167 0.28 6.51 -17.38
CA ILE A 167 0.68 7.42 -16.28
C ILE A 167 2.13 7.91 -16.46
N LEU A 168 3.04 7.00 -16.82
CA LEU A 168 4.43 7.37 -17.05
C LEU A 168 4.59 8.26 -18.28
N LEU A 169 3.88 7.95 -19.37
CA LEU A 169 3.91 8.74 -20.60
C LEU A 169 3.41 10.17 -20.37
N ASP A 170 2.27 10.32 -19.68
CA ASP A 170 1.72 11.63 -19.33
C ASP A 170 2.69 12.44 -18.48
N SER A 171 3.34 11.78 -17.51
CA SER A 171 4.37 12.43 -16.68
C SER A 171 5.57 12.92 -17.51
N ILE A 172 6.01 12.11 -18.47
CA ILE A 172 7.10 12.50 -19.38
C ILE A 172 6.68 13.69 -20.24
N TYR A 173 5.46 13.69 -20.78
CA TYR A 173 4.95 14.82 -21.56
C TYR A 173 4.87 16.10 -20.74
N HIS A 174 4.38 16.06 -19.50
CA HIS A 174 4.36 17.22 -18.62
C HIS A 174 5.78 17.78 -18.37
N ILE A 175 6.77 16.90 -18.17
CA ILE A 175 8.17 17.33 -18.01
C ILE A 175 8.66 18.04 -19.29
N LEU A 176 8.38 17.49 -20.47
CA LEU A 176 8.79 18.08 -21.73
C LEU A 176 8.13 19.44 -21.97
N GLU A 177 6.83 19.56 -21.72
CA GLU A 177 6.08 20.82 -21.82
C GLU A 177 6.65 21.89 -20.88
N GLU A 178 6.89 21.56 -19.62
CA GLU A 178 7.49 22.45 -18.62
C GLU A 178 8.90 22.92 -19.01
N ARG A 179 9.59 22.12 -19.80
CA ARG A 179 10.91 22.44 -20.37
C ARG A 179 10.85 23.17 -21.70
N GLY A 180 9.66 23.42 -22.24
CA GLY A 180 9.49 24.06 -23.54
C GLY A 180 9.97 23.21 -24.72
N VAL A 181 10.01 21.90 -24.57
CA VAL A 181 10.31 20.96 -25.65
C VAL A 181 9.03 20.72 -26.45
N PRO A 182 9.00 21.00 -27.76
CA PRO A 182 7.83 20.71 -28.58
C PRO A 182 7.60 19.19 -28.64
N ILE A 183 6.34 18.79 -28.44
CA ILE A 183 5.88 17.39 -28.43
C ILE A 183 5.17 17.09 -29.75
#